data_a630b18e6817175caefe2686d32ea7b0
#
_entry.id   a630b18e6817175caefe2686d32ea7b0
#
_cell.length_a   1.000
_cell.length_b   1.000
_cell.length_c   1.000
_cell.angle_alpha   90.00
_cell.angle_beta   90.00
_cell.angle_gamma   90.00
#
_symmetry.space_group_name_H-M   'P 1'
#
loop_
_entity.id
_entity.type
_entity.pdbx_description
1 polymer ?
#
loop_
_entity_poly.entity_id
_entity_poly.type
_entity_poly.pdbx_seq_one_letter_code
_entity_poly.pdbx_strand_id
1 'polypeptide(L)'
;LQGPVETSVPAAVNLFMQMAHKPYNHPGSGFLGSAHSAFQPDGEVLANMKLNGVSLQRLDNRRQLLAGFNNFQRRADRLSATGGVDPFTEQAFGVLTSSKLLDALDLSKEDPTVRASYGQDDPKALSYGHLGYQAIMSKFLLARRVVEAGARCVTVTFADFDWHGGNFSNGRKVLPLLDQGLAALINDLERRGLQDDVTVVVWGEFGRTPKINKNAGRDHWSRVACALLAGGGMPMGQVIGRTNRYAEEPVD
;
A
#
# COMPACT_ATOMS: atom_id res chain seq x y z
N LEU A 1 3.80 18.79 -3.24
CA LEU A 1 2.96 17.67 -2.82
C LEU A 1 1.52 17.95 -3.22
N GLN A 2 0.99 17.15 -4.12
CA GLN A 2 -0.41 17.27 -4.52
C GLN A 2 -1.27 16.60 -3.45
N GLY A 3 -2.20 17.33 -2.85
CA GLY A 3 -3.16 16.80 -1.89
C GLY A 3 -4.07 15.70 -2.47
N PRO A 4 -4.93 15.09 -1.66
CA PRO A 4 -5.90 14.11 -2.14
C PRO A 4 -6.86 14.76 -3.16
N VAL A 5 -7.33 13.95 -4.11
CA VAL A 5 -8.37 14.40 -5.06
C VAL A 5 -9.69 14.61 -4.31
N GLU A 6 -9.94 13.77 -3.32
CA GLU A 6 -11.09 13.87 -2.41
C GLU A 6 -10.58 13.84 -0.97
N THR A 7 -11.10 14.73 -0.13
CA THR A 7 -10.73 14.81 1.29
C THR A 7 -11.20 13.58 2.10
N SER A 8 -12.13 12.82 1.55
CA SER A 8 -12.73 11.63 2.18
C SER A 8 -11.92 10.34 1.97
N VAL A 9 -10.90 10.34 1.08
CA VAL A 9 -10.04 9.20 0.84
C VAL A 9 -8.59 9.61 1.11
N PRO A 10 -7.83 8.87 1.92
CA PRO A 10 -6.43 9.16 2.17
C PRO A 10 -5.61 9.16 0.89
N ALA A 11 -4.75 10.17 0.71
CA ALA A 11 -3.88 10.25 -0.47
C ALA A 11 -2.89 9.09 -0.56
N ALA A 12 -2.42 8.59 0.58
CA ALA A 12 -1.51 7.47 0.69
C ALA A 12 -2.11 6.37 1.57
N VAL A 13 -2.14 5.15 1.05
CA VAL A 13 -2.63 3.97 1.77
C VAL A 13 -1.54 2.90 1.78
N ASN A 14 -1.31 2.33 2.94
CA ASN A 14 -0.30 1.32 3.15
C ASN A 14 -0.95 -0.01 3.51
N LEU A 15 -0.87 -0.97 2.60
CA LEU A 15 -1.36 -2.33 2.77
C LEU A 15 -0.26 -3.27 3.29
N PHE A 16 0.67 -2.73 4.01
CA PHE A 16 1.73 -3.48 4.66
C PHE A 16 1.17 -4.49 5.67
N MET A 17 1.92 -5.55 5.85
CA MET A 17 1.78 -6.42 7.02
C MET A 17 2.80 -6.03 8.06
N GLN A 18 2.43 -6.18 9.33
CA GLN A 18 3.40 -6.01 10.40
C GLN A 18 4.48 -7.10 10.28
N MET A 19 5.73 -6.66 10.25
CA MET A 19 6.87 -7.56 10.19
C MET A 19 7.14 -8.17 11.57
N ALA A 20 7.46 -9.46 11.60
CA ALA A 20 7.92 -10.13 12.82
C ALA A 20 9.28 -9.58 13.28
N HIS A 21 10.10 -9.09 12.36
CA HIS A 21 11.45 -8.59 12.64
C HIS A 21 11.49 -7.05 12.71
N LYS A 22 11.66 -6.53 13.92
CA LYS A 22 11.96 -5.10 14.11
C LYS A 22 13.44 -4.86 13.75
N PRO A 23 13.81 -3.75 13.11
CA PRO A 23 13.07 -2.50 12.88
C PRO A 23 12.45 -2.36 11.49
N TYR A 24 12.35 -3.41 10.71
CA TYR A 24 11.85 -3.38 9.32
C TYR A 24 10.32 -3.14 9.23
N ASN A 25 9.82 -2.30 10.10
CA ASN A 25 8.42 -1.88 10.05
C ASN A 25 8.19 -0.93 8.87
N HIS A 26 6.91 -0.81 8.47
CA HIS A 26 6.50 0.13 7.44
C HIS A 26 7.08 1.53 7.70
N PRO A 27 7.50 2.22 6.63
CA PRO A 27 8.02 3.56 6.75
C PRO A 27 6.94 4.51 7.28
N GLY A 28 7.30 5.32 8.26
CA GLY A 28 6.48 6.44 8.70
C GLY A 28 6.58 7.63 7.75
N SER A 29 5.94 8.74 8.12
CA SER A 29 5.95 9.98 7.35
C SER A 29 7.29 10.74 7.37
N GLY A 30 8.23 10.30 8.20
CA GLY A 30 9.55 10.94 8.33
C GLY A 30 9.44 12.43 8.64
N PHE A 31 10.23 13.25 7.94
CA PHE A 31 10.27 14.71 8.12
C PHE A 31 8.99 15.43 7.66
N LEU A 32 8.10 14.77 6.94
CA LEU A 32 6.82 15.35 6.53
C LEU A 32 5.83 15.49 7.69
N GLY A 33 6.09 14.81 8.79
CA GLY A 33 5.23 14.83 9.99
C GLY A 33 4.03 13.89 9.88
N SER A 34 3.38 13.64 11.02
CA SER A 34 2.29 12.64 11.16
C SER A 34 1.09 12.88 10.24
N ALA A 35 0.87 14.12 9.81
CA ALA A 35 -0.16 14.49 8.82
C ALA A 35 -0.06 13.74 7.51
N HIS A 36 1.15 13.38 7.14
CA HIS A 36 1.45 12.72 5.88
C HIS A 36 1.70 11.22 6.04
N SER A 37 1.35 10.67 7.20
CA SER A 37 1.39 9.22 7.41
C SER A 37 0.40 8.52 6.50
N ALA A 38 0.86 7.43 5.87
CA ALA A 38 -0.04 6.62 5.06
C ALA A 38 -1.09 5.96 5.95
N PHE A 39 -2.32 5.96 5.50
CA PHE A 39 -3.42 5.28 6.16
C PHE A 39 -3.24 3.76 6.07
N GLN A 40 -3.44 3.07 7.19
CA GLN A 40 -3.33 1.62 7.27
C GLN A 40 -4.68 1.01 7.63
N PRO A 41 -5.35 0.35 6.69
CA PRO A 41 -6.62 -0.31 6.94
C PRO A 41 -6.40 -1.70 7.57
N ASP A 42 -5.86 -1.76 8.77
CA ASP A 42 -5.71 -3.00 9.54
C ASP A 42 -6.89 -3.23 10.51
N GLY A 43 -6.89 -4.41 11.17
CA GLY A 43 -8.05 -4.92 11.90
C GLY A 43 -8.67 -3.95 12.90
N GLU A 44 -7.87 -3.26 13.71
CA GLU A 44 -8.35 -2.31 14.72
C GLU A 44 -8.85 -1.01 14.09
N VAL A 45 -8.14 -0.49 13.09
CA VAL A 45 -8.54 0.72 12.36
C VAL A 45 -9.84 0.48 11.61
N LEU A 46 -9.99 -0.65 10.92
CA LEU A 46 -11.24 -1.03 10.26
C LEU A 46 -12.40 -1.20 11.24
N ALA A 47 -12.15 -1.78 12.40
CA ALA A 47 -13.15 -1.90 13.45
C ALA A 47 -13.61 -0.53 13.96
N ASN A 48 -12.67 0.41 14.13
CA ASN A 48 -12.95 1.78 14.58
C ASN A 48 -13.62 2.64 13.50
N MET A 49 -13.44 2.34 12.22
CA MET A 49 -14.17 3.00 11.12
C MET A 49 -15.66 2.60 11.06
N LYS A 50 -16.03 1.48 11.64
CA LYS A 50 -17.44 1.13 11.82
C LYS A 50 -17.99 1.94 13.00
N LEU A 51 -18.92 2.85 12.72
CA LEU A 51 -19.56 3.69 13.75
C LEU A 51 -20.46 2.85 14.66
N ASN A 52 -19.85 2.02 15.51
CA ASN A 52 -20.58 1.16 16.43
C ASN A 52 -21.31 2.01 17.46
N GLY A 53 -22.65 2.07 17.36
CA GLY A 53 -23.52 2.79 18.32
C GLY A 53 -23.50 4.32 18.20
N VAL A 54 -22.83 4.89 17.18
CA VAL A 54 -22.84 6.34 16.89
C VAL A 54 -23.45 6.58 15.53
N SER A 55 -24.56 7.32 15.46
CA SER A 55 -25.13 7.74 14.18
C SER A 55 -24.28 8.83 13.54
N LEU A 56 -24.33 8.93 12.18
CA LEU A 56 -23.69 10.02 11.44
C LEU A 56 -24.11 11.41 11.95
N GLN A 57 -25.40 11.58 12.29
CA GLN A 57 -25.92 12.83 12.86
C GLN A 57 -25.27 13.14 14.22
N ARG A 58 -25.05 12.13 15.07
CA ARG A 58 -24.38 12.30 16.36
C ARG A 58 -22.90 12.64 16.20
N LEU A 59 -22.27 12.10 15.17
CA LEU A 59 -20.89 12.44 14.81
C LEU A 59 -20.78 13.88 14.32
N ASP A 60 -21.70 14.30 13.44
CA ASP A 60 -21.74 15.67 12.92
C ASP A 60 -22.03 16.70 14.03
N ASN A 61 -22.96 16.39 14.94
CA ASN A 61 -23.22 17.23 16.11
C ASN A 61 -21.97 17.40 17.00
N ARG A 62 -21.17 16.34 17.18
CA ARG A 62 -19.90 16.41 17.93
C ARG A 62 -18.87 17.27 17.21
N ARG A 63 -18.80 17.17 15.88
CA ARG A 63 -17.94 18.03 15.05
C ARG A 63 -18.32 19.51 15.17
N GLN A 64 -19.60 19.83 15.09
CA GLN A 64 -20.10 21.21 15.27
C GLN A 64 -19.81 21.74 16.67
N LEU A 65 -19.97 20.89 17.69
CA LEU A 65 -19.65 21.24 19.07
C LEU A 65 -18.16 21.54 19.24
N LEU A 66 -17.28 20.69 18.69
CA LEU A 66 -15.83 20.87 18.71
C LEU A 66 -15.43 22.17 17.99
N ALA A 67 -16.03 22.45 16.82
CA ALA A 67 -15.81 23.69 16.09
C ALA A 67 -16.27 24.91 16.90
N GLY A 68 -17.39 24.79 17.64
CA GLY A 68 -17.89 25.81 18.55
C GLY A 68 -16.92 26.10 19.70
N PHE A 69 -16.40 25.04 20.34
CA PHE A 69 -15.37 25.16 21.40
C PHE A 69 -14.08 25.79 20.89
N ASN A 70 -13.58 25.32 19.75
CA ASN A 70 -12.40 25.89 19.11
C ASN A 70 -12.57 27.37 18.75
N ASN A 71 -13.75 27.78 18.31
CA ASN A 71 -14.08 29.19 18.02
C ASN A 71 -14.20 30.03 19.29
N PHE A 72 -14.72 29.45 20.39
CA PHE A 72 -14.78 30.11 21.69
C PHE A 72 -13.36 30.31 22.26
N GLN A 73 -12.52 29.28 22.21
CA GLN A 73 -11.13 29.34 22.66
C GLN A 73 -10.33 30.37 21.86
N ARG A 74 -10.52 30.46 20.54
CA ARG A 74 -9.89 31.48 19.69
C ARG A 74 -10.35 32.90 19.99
N ARG A 75 -11.61 33.08 20.41
CA ARG A 75 -12.09 34.38 20.86
C ARG A 75 -11.48 34.80 22.21
N ALA A 76 -11.17 33.81 23.05
CA ALA A 76 -10.46 34.03 24.31
C ALA A 76 -8.95 34.28 24.09
N ASP A 77 -8.34 33.61 23.11
CA ASP A 77 -6.89 33.66 22.81
C ASP A 77 -6.56 34.63 21.64
N ARG A 78 -7.21 35.77 21.56
CA ARG A 78 -7.00 36.79 20.50
C ARG A 78 -5.55 37.26 20.29
N LEU A 79 -4.56 36.57 20.85
CA LEU A 79 -3.14 36.88 20.78
C LEU A 79 -2.27 35.87 20.02
N SER A 80 -2.80 34.77 19.51
CA SER A 80 -2.02 33.84 18.68
C SER A 80 -2.79 33.46 17.40
N ALA A 81 -2.35 34.08 16.33
CA ALA A 81 -2.89 33.89 14.99
C ALA A 81 -2.47 32.53 14.41
N THR A 82 -3.32 31.52 14.48
CA THR A 82 -3.42 30.47 13.44
C THR A 82 -4.76 29.73 13.63
N GLY A 83 -5.76 30.21 12.93
CA GLY A 83 -7.11 29.71 13.08
C GLY A 83 -7.54 28.83 11.93
N GLY A 84 -7.71 27.57 12.16
CA GLY A 84 -8.42 26.63 11.31
C GLY A 84 -8.77 25.41 12.14
N VAL A 85 -9.85 24.70 11.83
CA VAL A 85 -9.99 23.31 12.27
C VAL A 85 -8.72 22.62 11.79
N ASP A 86 -8.05 21.92 12.69
CA ASP A 86 -6.84 21.19 12.35
C ASP A 86 -7.09 20.32 11.11
N PRO A 87 -6.31 20.48 10.02
CA PRO A 87 -6.48 19.69 8.79
C PRO A 87 -6.55 18.18 9.05
N PHE A 88 -5.94 17.70 10.12
CA PHE A 88 -6.00 16.31 10.55
C PHE A 88 -7.38 15.90 11.05
N THR A 89 -8.01 16.76 11.83
CA THR A 89 -9.38 16.52 12.31
C THR A 89 -10.35 16.44 11.13
N GLU A 90 -10.22 17.33 10.14
CA GLU A 90 -11.04 17.29 8.93
C GLU A 90 -10.77 16.02 8.11
N GLN A 91 -9.51 15.63 7.94
CA GLN A 91 -9.14 14.41 7.25
C GLN A 91 -9.66 13.17 7.98
N ALA A 92 -9.52 13.11 9.31
CA ALA A 92 -10.03 12.01 10.12
C ALA A 92 -11.55 11.87 10.01
N PHE A 93 -12.29 12.99 10.07
CA PHE A 93 -13.75 12.99 9.87
C PHE A 93 -14.12 12.57 8.44
N GLY A 94 -13.41 13.06 7.43
CA GLY A 94 -13.60 12.66 6.05
C GLY A 94 -13.46 11.15 5.88
N VAL A 95 -12.41 10.57 6.42
CA VAL A 95 -12.15 9.11 6.38
C VAL A 95 -13.24 8.33 7.12
N LEU A 96 -13.61 8.75 8.35
CA LEU A 96 -14.61 8.07 9.16
C LEU A 96 -16.04 8.12 8.57
N THR A 97 -16.33 9.13 7.76
CA THR A 97 -17.64 9.30 7.11
C THR A 97 -17.67 8.84 5.66
N SER A 98 -16.54 8.41 5.12
CA SER A 98 -16.41 8.00 3.71
C SER A 98 -17.01 6.62 3.48
N SER A 99 -18.22 6.59 2.94
CA SER A 99 -18.78 5.34 2.40
C SER A 99 -17.92 4.77 1.27
N LYS A 100 -17.33 5.63 0.44
CA LYS A 100 -16.50 5.27 -0.70
C LYS A 100 -15.24 4.50 -0.31
N LEU A 101 -14.55 4.93 0.75
CA LEU A 101 -13.38 4.21 1.27
C LEU A 101 -13.80 2.88 1.91
N LEU A 102 -14.86 2.88 2.73
CA LEU A 102 -15.38 1.65 3.34
C LEU A 102 -15.82 0.63 2.28
N ASP A 103 -16.47 1.10 1.23
CA ASP A 103 -16.88 0.25 0.10
C ASP A 103 -15.67 -0.31 -0.65
N ALA A 104 -14.62 0.49 -0.85
CA ALA A 104 -13.37 0.04 -1.47
C ALA A 104 -12.66 -1.04 -0.63
N LEU A 105 -12.71 -0.92 0.69
CA LEU A 105 -12.10 -1.88 1.62
C LEU A 105 -12.91 -3.17 1.78
N ASP A 106 -14.18 -3.17 1.40
CA ASP A 106 -15.05 -4.35 1.46
C ASP A 106 -14.95 -5.18 0.17
N LEU A 107 -14.10 -6.19 0.19
CA LEU A 107 -13.90 -7.08 -0.96
C LEU A 107 -15.13 -7.95 -1.27
N SER A 108 -16.11 -8.05 -0.37
CA SER A 108 -17.35 -8.80 -0.65
C SER A 108 -18.22 -8.11 -1.70
N LYS A 109 -18.03 -6.80 -1.92
CA LYS A 109 -18.72 -6.00 -2.93
C LYS A 109 -18.12 -6.11 -4.34
N GLU A 110 -17.00 -6.82 -4.49
CA GLU A 110 -16.40 -7.06 -5.80
C GLU A 110 -17.07 -8.23 -6.50
N ASP A 111 -17.12 -8.16 -7.84
CA ASP A 111 -17.58 -9.29 -8.67
C ASP A 111 -16.79 -10.56 -8.30
N PRO A 112 -17.47 -11.69 -8.03
CA PRO A 112 -16.81 -12.93 -7.63
C PRO A 112 -15.79 -13.44 -8.66
N THR A 113 -16.04 -13.23 -9.97
CA THR A 113 -15.13 -13.63 -11.05
C THR A 113 -13.87 -12.80 -11.05
N VAL A 114 -14.02 -11.47 -10.88
CA VAL A 114 -12.87 -10.56 -10.74
C VAL A 114 -12.07 -10.93 -9.50
N ARG A 115 -12.73 -11.13 -8.36
CA ARG A 115 -12.05 -11.53 -7.13
C ARG A 115 -11.29 -12.85 -7.28
N ALA A 116 -11.88 -13.84 -7.94
CA ALA A 116 -11.25 -15.14 -8.19
C ALA A 116 -10.01 -15.03 -9.08
N SER A 117 -9.96 -14.08 -10.02
CA SER A 117 -8.82 -13.89 -10.93
C SER A 117 -7.54 -13.51 -10.20
N TYR A 118 -7.65 -12.80 -9.07
CA TYR A 118 -6.50 -12.40 -8.25
C TYR A 118 -5.89 -13.57 -7.45
N GLY A 119 -6.58 -14.70 -7.36
CA GLY A 119 -6.18 -15.83 -6.53
C GLY A 119 -6.80 -15.79 -5.14
N GLN A 120 -6.49 -16.81 -4.36
CA GLN A 120 -7.00 -16.95 -2.99
C GLN A 120 -5.88 -16.75 -1.97
N ASP A 121 -6.23 -16.11 -0.87
CA ASP A 121 -5.34 -16.05 0.29
C ASP A 121 -5.24 -17.44 0.90
N ASP A 122 -4.02 -17.92 1.09
CA ASP A 122 -3.76 -19.13 1.85
C ASP A 122 -3.23 -18.75 3.24
N PRO A 123 -4.07 -18.85 4.28
CA PRO A 123 -3.63 -18.51 5.65
C PRO A 123 -2.56 -19.46 6.19
N LYS A 124 -2.29 -20.60 5.53
CA LYS A 124 -1.22 -21.53 5.86
C LYS A 124 0.06 -21.27 5.06
N ALA A 125 -0.02 -20.58 3.94
CA ALA A 125 1.13 -20.14 3.15
C ALA A 125 1.89 -18.99 3.82
N LEU A 126 2.12 -19.11 5.11
CA LEU A 126 2.24 -17.99 6.03
C LEU A 126 3.63 -17.40 6.16
N SER A 127 4.67 -18.06 5.78
CA SER A 127 6.00 -17.47 5.86
C SER A 127 6.96 -18.22 4.96
N TYR A 128 7.26 -17.61 3.85
CA TYR A 128 8.38 -18.03 3.03
C TYR A 128 9.60 -17.23 3.50
N GLY A 129 10.33 -17.71 4.50
CA GLY A 129 11.48 -17.03 5.07
C GLY A 129 11.35 -16.71 6.57
N HIS A 130 12.36 -16.04 7.14
CA HIS A 130 12.37 -15.76 8.58
C HIS A 130 11.61 -14.47 8.96
N LEU A 131 11.17 -13.70 8.01
CA LEU A 131 10.47 -12.44 8.29
C LEU A 131 8.96 -12.59 8.42
N GLY A 132 8.43 -13.79 8.10
CA GLY A 132 7.02 -14.11 8.28
C GLY A 132 6.06 -13.41 7.32
N TYR A 133 6.53 -12.93 6.17
CA TYR A 133 5.69 -12.30 5.17
C TYR A 133 4.79 -13.29 4.46
N GLN A 134 3.54 -12.93 4.38
CA GLN A 134 2.52 -13.69 3.69
C GLN A 134 2.35 -13.20 2.25
N ALA A 135 2.18 -14.15 1.33
CA ALA A 135 1.68 -13.85 -0.01
C ALA A 135 0.15 -13.68 0.07
N ILE A 136 -0.32 -12.50 0.43
CA ILE A 136 -1.75 -12.20 0.50
C ILE A 136 -2.21 -11.65 -0.84
N MET A 137 -2.89 -12.50 -1.61
CA MET A 137 -3.35 -12.22 -2.97
C MET A 137 -4.42 -11.13 -3.02
N SER A 138 -5.32 -11.12 -2.05
CA SER A 138 -6.39 -10.12 -1.95
C SER A 138 -5.90 -8.69 -1.84
N LYS A 139 -4.65 -8.45 -1.45
CA LYS A 139 -4.07 -7.10 -1.38
C LYS A 139 -3.89 -6.44 -2.75
N PHE A 140 -3.64 -7.21 -3.81
CA PHE A 140 -3.59 -6.66 -5.16
C PHE A 140 -4.95 -6.10 -5.58
N LEU A 141 -6.01 -6.86 -5.31
CA LEU A 141 -7.38 -6.39 -5.56
C LEU A 141 -7.72 -5.17 -4.69
N LEU A 142 -7.37 -5.22 -3.42
CA LEU A 142 -7.60 -4.11 -2.48
C LEU A 142 -6.88 -2.84 -2.94
N ALA A 143 -5.64 -2.96 -3.42
CA ALA A 143 -4.88 -1.84 -3.95
C ALA A 143 -5.60 -1.18 -5.14
N ARG A 144 -6.09 -1.95 -6.11
CA ARG A 144 -6.86 -1.43 -7.23
C ARG A 144 -8.12 -0.69 -6.76
N ARG A 145 -8.90 -1.29 -5.85
CA ARG A 145 -10.14 -0.70 -5.34
C ARG A 145 -9.91 0.62 -4.60
N VAL A 146 -8.85 0.69 -3.83
CA VAL A 146 -8.49 1.90 -3.06
C VAL A 146 -7.98 3.00 -3.99
N VAL A 147 -7.22 2.68 -5.03
CA VAL A 147 -6.83 3.65 -6.08
C VAL A 147 -8.07 4.17 -6.80
N GLU A 148 -8.99 3.30 -7.20
CA GLU A 148 -10.24 3.68 -7.87
C GLU A 148 -11.15 4.54 -6.97
N ALA A 149 -11.06 4.37 -5.65
CA ALA A 149 -11.73 5.23 -4.68
C ALA A 149 -11.08 6.62 -4.54
N GLY A 150 -9.88 6.84 -5.07
CA GLY A 150 -9.21 8.14 -5.13
C GLY A 150 -7.88 8.24 -4.36
N ALA A 151 -7.36 7.15 -3.80
CA ALA A 151 -6.01 7.15 -3.26
C ALA A 151 -4.98 7.33 -4.39
N ARG A 152 -3.94 8.13 -4.13
CA ARG A 152 -2.91 8.44 -5.12
C ARG A 152 -1.71 7.52 -5.07
N CYS A 153 -1.43 7.00 -3.89
CA CYS A 153 -0.31 6.09 -3.66
C CYS A 153 -0.78 4.94 -2.78
N VAL A 154 -0.65 3.72 -3.27
CA VAL A 154 -0.95 2.52 -2.50
C VAL A 154 0.29 1.64 -2.48
N THR A 155 0.78 1.34 -1.28
CA THR A 155 1.92 0.44 -1.10
C THR A 155 1.41 -0.94 -0.69
N VAL A 156 1.86 -1.96 -1.41
CA VAL A 156 1.59 -3.36 -1.10
C VAL A 156 2.88 -4.06 -0.73
N THR A 157 2.91 -4.74 0.40
CA THR A 157 4.00 -5.67 0.71
C THR A 157 3.55 -7.08 0.36
N PHE A 158 4.38 -7.79 -0.37
CA PHE A 158 4.08 -9.12 -0.86
C PHE A 158 5.24 -10.06 -0.57
N ALA A 159 4.96 -11.12 0.20
CA ALA A 159 5.88 -12.20 0.54
C ALA A 159 7.22 -11.72 1.16
N ASP A 160 8.17 -12.62 1.22
CA ASP A 160 9.53 -12.40 1.69
C ASP A 160 10.50 -12.91 0.63
N PHE A 161 11.45 -12.08 0.22
CA PHE A 161 12.46 -12.40 -0.78
C PHE A 161 13.90 -12.41 -0.20
N ASP A 162 14.04 -12.32 1.12
CA ASP A 162 15.35 -12.36 1.79
C ASP A 162 15.88 -13.79 1.95
N TRP A 163 16.05 -14.48 0.84
CA TRP A 163 16.36 -15.92 0.80
C TRP A 163 17.86 -16.20 0.79
N HIS A 164 18.48 -16.10 1.96
CA HIS A 164 19.86 -16.53 2.18
C HIS A 164 20.04 -18.05 2.10
N GLY A 165 18.97 -18.80 1.97
CA GLY A 165 18.92 -20.22 1.74
C GLY A 165 17.76 -20.63 0.85
N GLY A 166 17.93 -21.73 0.10
CA GLY A 166 16.85 -22.32 -0.70
C GLY A 166 16.20 -21.39 -1.74
N ASN A 167 16.97 -20.50 -2.36
CA ASN A 167 16.44 -19.46 -3.28
C ASN A 167 15.49 -20.02 -4.35
N PHE A 168 15.87 -21.13 -5.00
CA PHE A 168 15.05 -21.70 -6.07
C PHE A 168 13.81 -22.43 -5.55
N SER A 169 13.89 -23.08 -4.40
CA SER A 169 12.74 -23.76 -3.80
C SER A 169 11.68 -22.76 -3.32
N ASN A 170 12.11 -21.64 -2.72
CA ASN A 170 11.24 -20.55 -2.32
C ASN A 170 10.66 -19.82 -3.55
N GLY A 171 11.50 -19.52 -4.54
CA GLY A 171 11.06 -18.88 -5.78
C GLY A 171 9.96 -19.67 -6.50
N ARG A 172 10.09 -21.01 -6.61
CA ARG A 172 9.05 -21.84 -7.22
C ARG A 172 7.70 -21.80 -6.49
N LYS A 173 7.69 -21.43 -5.21
CA LYS A 173 6.44 -21.29 -4.42
C LYS A 173 5.86 -19.89 -4.51
N VAL A 174 6.70 -18.85 -4.47
CA VAL A 174 6.27 -17.46 -4.31
C VAL A 174 6.07 -16.75 -5.64
N LEU A 175 6.98 -16.98 -6.62
CA LEU A 175 6.91 -16.27 -7.89
C LEU A 175 5.63 -16.54 -8.70
N PRO A 176 5.06 -17.76 -8.74
CA PRO A 176 3.77 -17.97 -9.42
C PRO A 176 2.62 -17.18 -8.80
N LEU A 177 2.64 -16.97 -7.48
CA LEU A 177 1.64 -16.16 -6.78
C LEU A 177 1.81 -14.67 -7.13
N LEU A 178 3.05 -14.18 -7.13
CA LEU A 178 3.34 -12.82 -7.56
C LEU A 178 2.90 -12.56 -9.00
N ASP A 179 3.24 -13.48 -9.89
CA ASP A 179 2.85 -13.43 -11.31
C ASP A 179 1.33 -13.36 -11.48
N GLN A 180 0.60 -14.25 -10.80
CA GLN A 180 -0.86 -14.26 -10.82
C GLN A 180 -1.45 -12.94 -10.32
N GLY A 181 -0.99 -12.44 -9.17
CA GLY A 181 -1.50 -11.20 -8.57
C GLY A 181 -1.23 -9.97 -9.44
N LEU A 182 -0.03 -9.86 -9.99
CA LEU A 182 0.35 -8.76 -10.87
C LEU A 182 -0.39 -8.83 -12.21
N ALA A 183 -0.46 -10.00 -12.84
CA ALA A 183 -1.19 -10.17 -14.09
C ALA A 183 -2.69 -9.83 -13.92
N ALA A 184 -3.29 -10.27 -12.81
CA ALA A 184 -4.67 -9.92 -12.51
C ALA A 184 -4.85 -8.42 -12.32
N LEU A 185 -3.95 -7.76 -11.57
CA LEU A 185 -3.99 -6.32 -11.34
C LEU A 185 -3.88 -5.53 -12.64
N ILE A 186 -2.88 -5.85 -13.48
CA ILE A 186 -2.65 -5.14 -14.75
C ILE A 186 -3.84 -5.32 -15.70
N ASN A 187 -4.33 -6.55 -15.86
CA ASN A 187 -5.50 -6.84 -16.68
C ASN A 187 -6.78 -6.17 -16.17
N ASP A 188 -6.95 -6.05 -14.85
CA ASP A 188 -8.12 -5.39 -14.27
C ASP A 188 -8.05 -3.86 -14.47
N LEU A 189 -6.87 -3.26 -14.33
CA LEU A 189 -6.64 -1.85 -14.65
C LEU A 189 -6.94 -1.55 -16.12
N GLU A 190 -6.49 -2.41 -17.04
CA GLU A 190 -6.77 -2.28 -18.48
C GLU A 190 -8.27 -2.37 -18.78
N ARG A 191 -8.97 -3.40 -18.26
CA ARG A 191 -10.42 -3.56 -18.45
C ARG A 191 -11.25 -2.37 -17.95
N ARG A 192 -10.72 -1.63 -16.96
CA ARG A 192 -11.34 -0.44 -16.37
C ARG A 192 -10.93 0.85 -17.05
N GLY A 193 -10.03 0.81 -18.03
CA GLY A 193 -9.48 2.00 -18.69
C GLY A 193 -8.58 2.84 -17.80
N LEU A 194 -7.96 2.23 -16.78
CA LEU A 194 -7.08 2.90 -15.81
C LEU A 194 -5.59 2.71 -16.12
N GLN A 195 -5.26 2.00 -17.19
CA GLN A 195 -3.87 1.65 -17.55
C GLN A 195 -3.00 2.88 -17.82
N ASP A 196 -3.57 3.98 -18.26
CA ASP A 196 -2.84 5.21 -18.55
C ASP A 196 -2.69 6.11 -17.32
N ASP A 197 -3.62 5.99 -16.35
CA ASP A 197 -3.65 6.81 -15.15
C ASP A 197 -2.92 6.18 -13.95
N VAL A 198 -2.72 4.86 -13.96
CA VAL A 198 -2.15 4.11 -12.84
C VAL A 198 -0.82 3.47 -13.22
N THR A 199 0.23 3.87 -12.53
CA THR A 199 1.54 3.23 -12.64
C THR A 199 1.70 2.17 -11.56
N VAL A 200 1.99 0.95 -11.96
CA VAL A 200 2.38 -0.16 -11.07
C VAL A 200 3.90 -0.26 -11.05
N VAL A 201 4.48 -0.19 -9.86
CA VAL A 201 5.93 -0.32 -9.64
C VAL A 201 6.18 -1.53 -8.74
N VAL A 202 7.01 -2.46 -9.19
CA VAL A 202 7.44 -3.63 -8.40
C VAL A 202 8.95 -3.57 -8.25
N TRP A 203 9.42 -3.47 -7.01
CA TRP A 203 10.84 -3.35 -6.70
C TRP A 203 11.18 -3.97 -5.34
N GLY A 204 12.47 -4.17 -5.11
CA GLY A 204 13.06 -4.43 -3.80
C GLY A 204 14.07 -3.36 -3.45
N GLU A 205 14.57 -3.37 -2.21
CA GLU A 205 15.52 -2.37 -1.70
C GLU A 205 16.88 -2.40 -2.39
N PHE A 206 17.33 -3.61 -2.78
CA PHE A 206 18.56 -3.87 -3.54
C PHE A 206 18.51 -5.27 -4.18
N GLY A 207 19.49 -5.59 -4.99
CA GLY A 207 19.60 -6.89 -5.66
C GLY A 207 20.21 -7.98 -4.78
N ARG A 208 20.35 -9.15 -5.37
CA ARG A 208 20.92 -10.34 -4.74
C ARG A 208 22.15 -10.80 -5.50
N THR A 209 23.09 -11.46 -4.78
CA THR A 209 24.35 -11.92 -5.39
C THR A 209 24.09 -12.77 -6.63
N PRO A 210 24.80 -12.54 -7.75
CA PRO A 210 24.72 -13.41 -8.92
C PRO A 210 25.12 -14.85 -8.61
N LYS A 211 26.08 -15.02 -7.71
CA LYS A 211 26.57 -16.32 -7.26
C LYS A 211 25.70 -16.87 -6.14
N ILE A 212 25.32 -18.12 -6.26
CA ILE A 212 24.61 -18.88 -5.22
C ILE A 212 25.59 -19.25 -4.10
N ASN A 213 25.16 -19.03 -2.86
CA ASN A 213 25.94 -19.38 -1.68
C ASN A 213 25.81 -20.88 -1.31
N LYS A 214 26.56 -21.32 -0.31
CA LYS A 214 26.58 -22.72 0.16
C LYS A 214 25.24 -23.26 0.65
N ASN A 215 24.31 -22.40 1.01
CA ASN A 215 22.97 -22.75 1.47
C ASN A 215 21.93 -22.75 0.33
N ALA A 216 22.38 -22.75 -0.93
CA ALA A 216 21.53 -22.58 -2.12
C ALA A 216 20.70 -21.29 -2.09
N GLY A 217 21.18 -20.27 -1.40
CA GLY A 217 20.58 -18.94 -1.28
C GLY A 217 21.36 -17.86 -2.05
N ARG A 218 20.89 -16.63 -1.94
CA ARG A 218 21.57 -15.43 -2.44
C ARG A 218 21.69 -14.42 -1.32
N ASP A 219 22.85 -13.79 -1.22
CA ASP A 219 23.11 -12.74 -0.24
C ASP A 219 22.82 -11.36 -0.82
N HIS A 220 22.93 -10.32 0.01
CA HIS A 220 22.68 -8.94 -0.39
C HIS A 220 23.70 -8.45 -1.43
N TRP A 221 23.24 -7.74 -2.43
CA TRP A 221 24.07 -7.18 -3.50
C TRP A 221 23.58 -5.82 -3.95
N SER A 222 24.09 -4.77 -3.33
CA SER A 222 23.63 -3.39 -3.54
C SER A 222 24.03 -2.76 -4.89
N ARG A 223 24.92 -3.41 -5.66
CA ARG A 223 25.42 -2.85 -6.93
C ARG A 223 24.42 -2.94 -8.06
N VAL A 224 23.52 -3.91 -8.01
CA VAL A 224 22.51 -4.14 -9.04
C VAL A 224 21.16 -4.37 -8.40
N ALA A 225 20.16 -3.69 -8.87
CA ALA A 225 18.76 -3.94 -8.54
C ALA A 225 17.95 -3.87 -9.84
N CYS A 226 16.75 -4.43 -9.82
CA CYS A 226 15.80 -4.31 -10.91
C CYS A 226 14.44 -3.84 -10.38
N ALA A 227 13.68 -3.21 -11.25
CA ALA A 227 12.29 -2.85 -11.01
C ALA A 227 11.46 -3.24 -12.24
N LEU A 228 10.19 -3.57 -12.02
CA LEU A 228 9.21 -3.70 -13.07
C LEU A 228 8.27 -2.51 -13.01
N LEU A 229 7.98 -1.93 -14.16
CA LEU A 229 7.04 -0.83 -14.34
C LEU A 229 5.95 -1.25 -15.31
N ALA A 230 4.69 -0.92 -14.99
CA ALA A 230 3.57 -1.17 -15.88
C ALA A 230 2.53 -0.04 -15.77
N GLY A 231 1.88 0.29 -16.88
CA GLY A 231 0.85 1.32 -16.94
C GLY A 231 1.38 2.75 -16.96
N GLY A 232 0.55 3.72 -16.56
CA GLY A 232 0.91 5.14 -16.50
C GLY A 232 1.18 5.77 -17.87
N GLY A 233 0.60 5.25 -18.95
CA GLY A 233 0.81 5.74 -20.30
C GLY A 233 2.23 5.50 -20.86
N MET A 234 3.05 4.70 -20.16
CA MET A 234 4.42 4.42 -20.60
C MET A 234 4.45 3.38 -21.74
N PRO A 235 5.37 3.51 -22.72
CA PRO A 235 5.58 2.47 -23.71
C PRO A 235 6.11 1.20 -23.03
N MET A 236 5.35 0.10 -23.14
CA MET A 236 5.65 -1.19 -22.50
C MET A 236 6.52 -2.09 -23.38
N GLY A 237 6.96 -3.24 -22.87
CA GLY A 237 7.74 -4.24 -23.59
C GLY A 237 9.21 -3.86 -23.75
N GLN A 238 9.74 -2.97 -22.94
CA GLN A 238 11.12 -2.51 -22.98
C GLN A 238 11.95 -3.09 -21.84
N VAL A 239 13.22 -3.31 -22.10
CA VAL A 239 14.25 -3.56 -21.09
C VAL A 239 15.20 -2.37 -21.10
N ILE A 240 15.31 -1.67 -19.99
CA ILE A 240 16.13 -0.48 -19.83
C ILE A 240 17.31 -0.79 -18.91
N GLY A 241 18.51 -0.48 -19.40
CA GLY A 241 19.76 -0.79 -18.70
C GLY A 241 20.20 -2.25 -18.92
N ARG A 242 21.43 -2.50 -18.53
CA ARG A 242 22.06 -3.82 -18.63
C ARG A 242 23.15 -3.98 -17.59
N THR A 243 23.53 -5.21 -17.33
CA THR A 243 24.67 -5.54 -16.48
C THR A 243 25.83 -6.08 -17.31
N ASN A 244 27.00 -6.20 -16.69
CA ASN A 244 28.07 -7.00 -17.24
C ASN A 244 27.64 -8.46 -17.37
N ARG A 245 28.43 -9.28 -18.08
CA ARG A 245 28.09 -10.71 -18.35
C ARG A 245 27.93 -11.57 -17.08
N TYR A 246 28.42 -11.11 -15.96
CA TYR A 246 28.34 -11.80 -14.67
C TYR A 246 27.20 -11.31 -13.78
N ALA A 247 26.43 -10.31 -14.24
CA ALA A 247 25.36 -9.65 -13.49
C ALA A 247 25.82 -9.04 -12.15
N GLU A 248 27.07 -8.57 -12.09
CA GLU A 248 27.69 -8.06 -10.86
C GLU A 248 27.58 -6.54 -10.73
N GLU A 249 27.53 -5.82 -11.86
CA GLU A 249 27.49 -4.35 -11.90
C GLU A 249 26.77 -3.87 -13.16
N PRO A 250 26.16 -2.67 -13.11
CA PRO A 250 25.58 -2.07 -14.32
C PRO A 250 26.68 -1.67 -15.29
N VAL A 251 26.36 -1.66 -16.58
CA VAL A 251 27.19 -1.12 -17.65
C VAL A 251 26.37 -0.12 -18.45
N ASP A 252 27.05 0.90 -18.96
CA ASP A 252 26.46 1.97 -19.78
C ASP A 252 25.98 1.43 -21.14
#